data_d07146645be078c60c069ddfcf51ee8d
#
_entry.id   d07146645be078c60c069ddfcf51ee8d
#
_cell.length_a   1.000
_cell.length_b   1.000
_cell.length_c   1.000
_cell.angle_alpha   90.00
_cell.angle_beta   90.00
_cell.angle_gamma   90.00
#
_symmetry.space_group_name_H-M   'P 1'
#
loop_
_entity.id
_entity.type
_entity.pdbx_description
1 polymer ?
#
loop_
_entity_poly.entity_id
_entity_poly.type
_entity_poly.pdbx_seq_one_letter_code
_entity_poly.pdbx_strand_id
1 'polypeptide(L)'
;MALIHLVDDDLAVTDACRFLLEGLNYRVQIWHDSQKFVDQVSPYQCGVVMLDIRMPGMDGQQVHQQLRRQESTLAVVIVTGHGDIAMAVTEMKLGAVDFLQKPIAAAPLIEALDRGLAHSQNRLERHQLQQRFSALTPREREIARAVAAGMTNKLIADRHFIAVRTVEVHRARVMEKMQAASLAELVNSLNQLTLTDPSESGVSRL
;
A
#
# COMPACT_ATOMS: atom_id res chain seq x y z
N MET A 1 8.95 8.75 -10.97
CA MET A 1 8.18 8.09 -12.04
C MET A 1 7.70 6.77 -11.51
N ALA A 2 6.40 6.52 -11.60
CA ALA A 2 5.80 5.25 -11.16
C ALA A 2 6.22 4.11 -12.08
N LEU A 3 6.41 2.92 -11.51
CA LEU A 3 6.82 1.71 -12.22
C LEU A 3 5.61 0.83 -12.48
N ILE A 4 5.45 0.40 -13.72
CA ILE A 4 4.44 -0.56 -14.14
C ILE A 4 5.14 -1.91 -14.35
N HIS A 5 4.72 -2.91 -13.60
CA HIS A 5 5.12 -4.29 -13.82
C HIS A 5 4.11 -4.95 -14.75
N LEU A 6 4.57 -5.46 -15.87
CA LEU A 6 3.77 -6.21 -16.82
C LEU A 6 4.14 -7.69 -16.69
N VAL A 7 3.23 -8.51 -16.18
CA VAL A 7 3.44 -9.93 -15.89
C VAL A 7 2.53 -10.74 -16.82
N ASP A 8 3.10 -11.28 -17.89
CA ASP A 8 2.39 -12.00 -18.95
C ASP A 8 3.42 -12.83 -19.74
N ASP A 9 3.15 -14.09 -19.99
CA ASP A 9 4.04 -14.99 -20.74
C ASP A 9 3.96 -14.81 -22.27
N ASP A 10 2.93 -14.11 -22.76
CA ASP A 10 2.77 -13.80 -24.18
C ASP A 10 3.62 -12.58 -24.58
N LEU A 11 4.67 -12.85 -25.39
CA LEU A 11 5.60 -11.81 -25.91
C LEU A 11 4.88 -10.77 -26.75
N ALA A 12 3.89 -11.16 -27.56
CA ALA A 12 3.19 -10.22 -28.43
C ALA A 12 2.32 -9.23 -27.62
N VAL A 13 1.69 -9.73 -26.55
CA VAL A 13 0.92 -8.90 -25.62
C VAL A 13 1.84 -7.95 -24.85
N THR A 14 2.95 -8.45 -24.33
CA THR A 14 3.89 -7.61 -23.57
C THR A 14 4.53 -6.54 -24.41
N ASP A 15 4.91 -6.83 -25.68
CA ASP A 15 5.47 -5.84 -26.59
C ASP A 15 4.47 -4.75 -26.98
N ALA A 16 3.22 -5.12 -27.28
CA ALA A 16 2.16 -4.16 -27.55
C ALA A 16 1.83 -3.26 -26.35
N CYS A 17 1.73 -3.85 -25.16
CA CYS A 17 1.50 -3.10 -23.91
C CYS A 17 2.66 -2.18 -23.58
N ARG A 18 3.90 -2.65 -23.72
CA ARG A 18 5.11 -1.84 -23.51
C ARG A 18 5.10 -0.60 -24.39
N PHE A 19 4.83 -0.77 -25.68
CA PHE A 19 4.76 0.35 -26.63
C PHE A 19 3.74 1.41 -26.19
N LEU A 20 2.54 1.00 -25.79
CA LEU A 20 1.52 1.91 -25.27
C LEU A 20 1.96 2.63 -24.00
N LEU A 21 2.50 1.90 -23.05
CA LEU A 21 2.91 2.43 -21.74
C LEU A 21 4.08 3.40 -21.84
N GLU A 22 5.09 3.07 -22.64
CA GLU A 22 6.24 3.94 -22.91
C GLU A 22 5.80 5.20 -23.67
N GLY A 23 4.87 5.09 -24.61
CA GLY A 23 4.24 6.23 -25.29
C GLY A 23 3.48 7.17 -24.34
N LEU A 24 3.01 6.67 -23.21
CA LEU A 24 2.39 7.42 -22.12
C LEU A 24 3.39 7.89 -21.04
N ASN A 25 4.70 7.74 -21.30
CA ASN A 25 5.80 8.09 -20.39
C ASN A 25 5.83 7.30 -19.06
N TYR A 26 5.30 6.08 -19.01
CA TYR A 26 5.49 5.18 -17.88
C TYR A 26 6.80 4.40 -18.00
N ARG A 27 7.42 4.09 -16.84
CA ARG A 27 8.49 3.10 -16.78
C ARG A 27 7.88 1.72 -16.69
N VAL A 28 8.34 0.81 -17.55
CA VAL A 28 7.80 -0.56 -17.63
C VAL A 28 8.89 -1.57 -17.30
N GLN A 29 8.53 -2.56 -16.51
CA GLN A 29 9.34 -3.76 -16.27
C GLN A 29 8.51 -4.98 -16.65
N ILE A 30 9.03 -5.78 -17.59
CA ILE A 30 8.34 -6.96 -18.12
C ILE A 30 8.84 -8.20 -17.41
N TRP A 31 7.90 -9.12 -17.15
CA TRP A 31 8.11 -10.40 -16.51
C TRP A 31 7.36 -11.48 -17.28
N HIS A 32 8.09 -12.37 -17.95
CA HIS A 32 7.51 -13.52 -18.65
C HIS A 32 7.42 -14.77 -17.76
N ASP A 33 7.86 -14.65 -16.53
CA ASP A 33 7.89 -15.71 -15.53
C ASP A 33 7.34 -15.14 -14.21
N SER A 34 6.17 -15.61 -13.84
CA SER A 34 5.45 -15.17 -12.64
C SER A 34 6.19 -15.51 -11.35
N GLN A 35 6.93 -16.63 -11.31
CA GLN A 35 7.72 -16.99 -10.13
C GLN A 35 8.87 -16.02 -9.93
N LYS A 36 9.60 -15.68 -11.02
CA LYS A 36 10.67 -14.69 -10.96
C LYS A 36 10.16 -13.31 -10.54
N PHE A 37 8.96 -12.93 -11.01
CA PHE A 37 8.33 -11.70 -10.57
C PHE A 37 8.13 -11.69 -9.06
N VAL A 38 7.50 -12.71 -8.50
CA VAL A 38 7.22 -12.80 -7.06
C VAL A 38 8.50 -12.82 -6.21
N ASP A 39 9.54 -13.50 -6.70
CA ASP A 39 10.82 -13.63 -5.98
C ASP A 39 11.65 -12.34 -5.99
N GLN A 40 11.49 -11.47 -7.00
CA GLN A 40 12.38 -10.33 -7.21
C GLN A 40 11.69 -8.97 -7.03
N VAL A 41 10.36 -8.93 -7.09
CA VAL A 41 9.65 -7.66 -6.94
C VAL A 41 9.76 -7.14 -5.51
N SER A 42 10.04 -5.84 -5.36
CA SER A 42 9.90 -5.19 -4.06
C SER A 42 8.41 -5.02 -3.73
N PRO A 43 7.88 -5.61 -2.66
CA PRO A 43 6.45 -5.51 -2.36
C PRO A 43 6.04 -4.12 -1.85
N TYR A 44 6.97 -3.31 -1.33
CA TYR A 44 6.69 -2.01 -0.70
C TYR A 44 7.21 -0.85 -1.54
N GLN A 45 6.55 -0.64 -2.68
CA GLN A 45 6.82 0.47 -3.59
C GLN A 45 5.52 0.98 -4.22
N CYS A 46 5.56 2.21 -4.76
CA CYS A 46 4.45 2.72 -5.56
C CYS A 46 4.56 2.17 -6.98
N GLY A 47 3.52 1.50 -7.45
CA GLY A 47 3.46 0.93 -8.78
C GLY A 47 2.20 0.12 -9.03
N VAL A 48 2.02 -0.26 -10.30
CA VAL A 48 0.91 -1.12 -10.74
C VAL A 48 1.47 -2.41 -11.33
N VAL A 49 0.86 -3.52 -10.99
CA VAL A 49 1.08 -4.82 -11.61
C VAL A 49 -0.07 -5.09 -12.56
N MET A 50 0.21 -5.04 -13.86
CA MET A 50 -0.67 -5.57 -14.89
C MET A 50 -0.42 -7.07 -15.00
N LEU A 51 -1.40 -7.87 -14.62
CA LEU A 51 -1.23 -9.29 -14.35
C LEU A 51 -2.15 -10.12 -15.21
N ASP A 52 -1.58 -10.93 -16.11
CA ASP A 52 -2.37 -11.94 -16.82
C ASP A 52 -2.86 -13.02 -15.87
N ILE A 53 -4.07 -13.49 -16.10
CA ILE A 53 -4.67 -14.57 -15.29
C ILE A 53 -4.05 -15.91 -15.65
N ARG A 54 -3.86 -16.17 -16.96
CA ARG A 54 -3.48 -17.48 -17.45
C ARG A 54 -2.01 -17.55 -17.85
N MET A 55 -1.17 -17.95 -16.92
CA MET A 55 0.25 -18.16 -17.15
C MET A 55 0.65 -19.58 -16.78
N PRO A 56 1.67 -20.16 -17.43
CA PRO A 56 2.21 -21.47 -17.05
C PRO A 56 2.90 -21.41 -15.68
N GLY A 57 2.82 -22.50 -14.95
CA GLY A 57 3.40 -22.62 -13.61
C GLY A 57 2.56 -21.93 -12.55
N MET A 58 2.96 -20.74 -12.11
CA MET A 58 2.19 -19.92 -11.17
C MET A 58 1.25 -19.00 -11.96
N ASP A 59 -0.06 -19.21 -11.82
CA ASP A 59 -1.07 -18.38 -12.47
C ASP A 59 -1.26 -17.01 -11.80
N GLY A 60 -2.00 -16.09 -12.48
CA GLY A 60 -2.21 -14.74 -11.97
C GLY A 60 -2.95 -14.69 -10.64
N GLN A 61 -3.84 -15.64 -10.35
CA GLN A 61 -4.54 -15.71 -9.07
C GLN A 61 -3.56 -16.02 -7.93
N GLN A 62 -2.63 -16.95 -8.15
CA GLN A 62 -1.60 -17.31 -7.20
C GLN A 62 -0.63 -16.14 -6.95
N VAL A 63 -0.24 -15.43 -8.01
CA VAL A 63 0.58 -14.21 -7.89
C VAL A 63 -0.14 -13.15 -7.06
N HIS A 64 -1.41 -12.84 -7.36
CA HIS A 64 -2.19 -11.87 -6.61
C HIS A 64 -2.35 -12.29 -5.15
N GLN A 65 -2.63 -13.56 -4.88
CA GLN A 65 -2.68 -14.11 -3.52
C GLN A 65 -1.36 -13.91 -2.77
N GLN A 66 -0.22 -14.12 -3.45
CA GLN A 66 1.10 -13.94 -2.84
C GLN A 66 1.37 -12.47 -2.49
N LEU A 67 1.08 -11.54 -3.40
CA LEU A 67 1.17 -10.10 -3.13
C LEU A 67 0.29 -9.67 -1.95
N ARG A 68 -0.91 -10.23 -1.83
CA ARG A 68 -1.80 -9.99 -0.69
C ARG A 68 -1.25 -10.52 0.63
N ARG A 69 -0.69 -11.74 0.63
CA ARG A 69 -0.05 -12.33 1.83
C ARG A 69 1.15 -11.51 2.32
N GLN A 70 1.88 -10.89 1.40
CA GLN A 70 2.98 -9.99 1.70
C GLN A 70 2.52 -8.59 2.09
N GLU A 71 1.21 -8.31 2.10
CA GLU A 71 0.66 -6.96 2.30
C GLU A 71 1.27 -5.94 1.33
N SER A 72 1.57 -6.37 0.11
CA SER A 72 2.21 -5.55 -0.91
C SER A 72 1.46 -4.25 -1.15
N THR A 73 2.18 -3.17 -1.31
CA THR A 73 1.62 -1.85 -1.64
C THR A 73 1.36 -1.66 -3.13
N LEU A 74 1.82 -2.57 -3.97
CA LEU A 74 1.53 -2.57 -5.40
C LEU A 74 0.02 -2.74 -5.65
N ALA A 75 -0.51 -1.97 -6.59
CA ALA A 75 -1.88 -2.16 -7.08
C ALA A 75 -1.90 -3.24 -8.16
N VAL A 76 -2.89 -4.11 -8.14
CA VAL A 76 -3.05 -5.16 -9.15
C VAL A 76 -4.19 -4.79 -10.09
N VAL A 77 -3.89 -4.77 -11.39
CA VAL A 77 -4.83 -4.66 -12.49
C VAL A 77 -4.78 -5.99 -13.25
N ILE A 78 -5.90 -6.69 -13.28
CA ILE A 78 -5.99 -7.98 -13.96
C ILE A 78 -6.08 -7.75 -15.46
N VAL A 79 -5.28 -8.50 -16.22
CA VAL A 79 -5.39 -8.57 -17.68
C VAL A 79 -6.00 -9.91 -18.04
N THR A 80 -7.05 -9.93 -18.85
CA THR A 80 -7.85 -11.14 -19.09
C THR A 80 -8.15 -11.33 -20.57
N GLY A 81 -8.11 -12.57 -21.02
CA GLY A 81 -8.60 -12.96 -22.35
C GLY A 81 -10.12 -13.18 -22.39
N HIS A 82 -10.61 -13.64 -23.53
CA HIS A 82 -12.01 -14.03 -23.67
C HIS A 82 -12.32 -15.27 -22.81
N GLY A 83 -13.39 -15.17 -21.99
CA GLY A 83 -13.87 -16.29 -21.16
C GLY A 83 -13.43 -16.26 -19.69
N ASP A 84 -12.57 -15.34 -19.28
CA ASP A 84 -12.04 -15.29 -17.91
C ASP A 84 -12.74 -14.23 -17.00
N ILE A 85 -13.88 -13.69 -17.44
CA ILE A 85 -14.60 -12.63 -16.71
C ILE A 85 -14.96 -13.06 -15.28
N ALA A 86 -15.38 -14.30 -15.08
CA ALA A 86 -15.72 -14.80 -13.74
C ALA A 86 -14.50 -14.81 -12.80
N MET A 87 -13.32 -15.12 -13.34
CA MET A 87 -12.06 -15.07 -12.59
C MET A 87 -11.67 -13.63 -12.27
N ALA A 88 -11.76 -12.72 -13.24
CA ALA A 88 -11.51 -11.28 -13.03
C ALA A 88 -12.43 -10.70 -11.94
N VAL A 89 -13.72 -11.03 -11.94
CA VAL A 89 -14.67 -10.61 -10.88
C VAL A 89 -14.27 -11.16 -9.51
N THR A 90 -13.75 -12.37 -9.45
CA THR A 90 -13.24 -12.94 -8.20
C THR A 90 -12.04 -12.16 -7.69
N GLU A 91 -11.08 -11.86 -8.57
CA GLU A 91 -9.90 -11.08 -8.22
C GLU A 91 -10.24 -9.64 -7.79
N MET A 92 -11.25 -9.02 -8.41
CA MET A 92 -11.78 -7.72 -7.96
C MET A 92 -12.30 -7.79 -6.51
N LYS A 93 -13.06 -8.83 -6.16
CA LYS A 93 -13.52 -9.05 -4.77
C LYS A 93 -12.37 -9.31 -3.80
N LEU A 94 -11.27 -9.83 -4.29
CA LEU A 94 -10.05 -10.08 -3.53
C LEU A 94 -9.10 -8.88 -3.47
N GLY A 95 -9.48 -7.73 -4.04
CA GLY A 95 -8.76 -6.47 -3.89
C GLY A 95 -7.92 -6.04 -5.10
N ALA A 96 -8.10 -6.66 -6.27
CA ALA A 96 -7.62 -6.08 -7.51
C ALA A 96 -8.32 -4.73 -7.74
N VAL A 97 -7.58 -3.74 -8.26
CA VAL A 97 -8.10 -2.37 -8.42
C VAL A 97 -8.97 -2.26 -9.67
N ASP A 98 -8.62 -3.04 -10.69
CA ASP A 98 -9.35 -3.04 -11.96
C ASP A 98 -9.06 -4.31 -12.76
N PHE A 99 -9.79 -4.47 -13.88
CA PHE A 99 -9.47 -5.48 -14.89
C PHE A 99 -9.53 -4.90 -16.29
N LEU A 100 -8.71 -5.42 -17.20
CA LEU A 100 -8.64 -5.04 -18.61
C LEU A 100 -8.78 -6.28 -19.48
N GLN A 101 -9.57 -6.18 -20.54
CA GLN A 101 -9.75 -7.26 -21.51
C GLN A 101 -8.75 -7.12 -22.65
N LYS A 102 -8.13 -8.22 -23.05
CA LYS A 102 -7.29 -8.29 -24.27
C LYS A 102 -8.19 -8.29 -25.52
N PRO A 103 -7.88 -7.50 -26.59
CA PRO A 103 -6.77 -6.57 -26.72
C PRO A 103 -6.98 -5.28 -25.90
N ILE A 104 -5.92 -4.79 -25.26
CA ILE A 104 -6.00 -3.66 -24.32
C ILE A 104 -6.12 -2.35 -25.12
N ALA A 105 -7.20 -1.62 -24.89
CA ALA A 105 -7.41 -0.30 -25.45
C ALA A 105 -6.79 0.80 -24.59
N ALA A 106 -6.31 1.88 -25.19
CA ALA A 106 -5.56 2.94 -24.51
C ALA A 106 -6.39 3.66 -23.42
N ALA A 107 -7.65 4.00 -23.69
CA ALA A 107 -8.46 4.75 -22.73
C ALA A 107 -8.75 3.97 -21.43
N PRO A 108 -9.25 2.71 -21.46
CA PRO A 108 -9.38 1.89 -20.25
C PRO A 108 -8.06 1.65 -19.53
N LEU A 109 -6.94 1.51 -20.26
CA LEU A 109 -5.62 1.35 -19.67
C LEU A 109 -5.24 2.56 -18.83
N ILE A 110 -5.37 3.78 -19.37
CA ILE A 110 -5.02 5.01 -18.64
C ILE A 110 -5.86 5.12 -17.36
N GLU A 111 -7.17 4.91 -17.45
CA GLU A 111 -8.05 4.98 -16.26
C GLU A 111 -7.69 3.93 -15.19
N ALA A 112 -7.38 2.70 -15.60
CA ALA A 112 -6.97 1.65 -14.68
C ALA A 112 -5.64 1.96 -14.01
N LEU A 113 -4.67 2.53 -14.75
CA LEU A 113 -3.38 2.95 -14.21
C LEU A 113 -3.51 4.11 -13.23
N ASP A 114 -4.32 5.11 -13.54
CA ASP A 114 -4.54 6.26 -12.65
C ASP A 114 -5.15 5.80 -11.32
N ARG A 115 -6.19 4.94 -11.36
CA ARG A 115 -6.77 4.34 -10.16
C ARG A 115 -5.75 3.48 -9.40
N GLY A 116 -5.00 2.66 -10.13
CA GLY A 116 -4.00 1.78 -9.56
C GLY A 116 -2.87 2.54 -8.86
N LEU A 117 -2.35 3.58 -9.50
CA LEU A 117 -1.27 4.39 -8.94
C LEU A 117 -1.73 5.15 -7.68
N ALA A 118 -2.92 5.75 -7.71
CA ALA A 118 -3.48 6.41 -6.53
C ALA A 118 -3.69 5.41 -5.37
N HIS A 119 -4.21 4.21 -5.66
CA HIS A 119 -4.37 3.15 -4.68
C HIS A 119 -3.03 2.69 -4.07
N SER A 120 -2.04 2.43 -4.92
CA SER A 120 -0.70 2.00 -4.51
C SER A 120 0.00 3.06 -3.66
N GLN A 121 -0.09 4.33 -4.05
CA GLN A 121 0.48 5.44 -3.30
C GLN A 121 -0.11 5.54 -1.89
N ASN A 122 -1.43 5.48 -1.76
CA ASN A 122 -2.12 5.51 -0.47
C ASN A 122 -1.72 4.32 0.42
N ARG A 123 -1.57 3.13 -0.16
CA ARG A 123 -1.11 1.95 0.59
C ARG A 123 0.33 2.08 1.05
N LEU A 124 1.21 2.61 0.20
CA LEU A 124 2.63 2.83 0.54
C LEU A 124 2.78 3.85 1.68
N GLU A 125 2.06 4.96 1.61
CA GLU A 125 2.06 5.99 2.68
C GLU A 125 1.60 5.40 4.01
N ARG A 126 0.53 4.61 3.99
CA ARG A 126 0.02 3.92 5.19
C ARG A 126 1.04 2.92 5.73
N HIS A 127 1.65 2.11 4.87
CA HIS A 127 2.69 1.15 5.27
C HIS A 127 3.88 1.86 5.93
N GLN A 128 4.35 2.95 5.33
CA GLN A 128 5.44 3.75 5.89
C GLN A 128 5.07 4.35 7.25
N LEU A 129 3.84 4.84 7.38
CA LEU A 129 3.33 5.39 8.64
C LEU A 129 3.28 4.32 9.74
N GLN A 130 2.79 3.12 9.41
CA GLN A 130 2.78 1.97 10.29
C GLN A 130 4.20 1.58 10.75
N GLN A 131 5.16 1.57 9.84
CA GLN A 131 6.56 1.30 10.16
C GLN A 131 7.14 2.34 11.13
N ARG A 132 6.89 3.64 10.88
CA ARG A 132 7.34 4.72 11.79
C ARG A 132 6.74 4.55 13.18
N PHE A 133 5.45 4.24 13.27
CA PHE A 133 4.78 4.00 14.54
C PHE A 133 5.32 2.76 15.26
N SER A 134 5.60 1.69 14.52
CA SER A 134 6.17 0.45 15.06
C SER A 134 7.58 0.65 15.61
N ALA A 135 8.35 1.63 15.09
CA ALA A 135 9.67 2.00 15.56
C ALA A 135 9.67 2.81 16.89
N LEU A 136 8.50 3.25 17.34
CA LEU A 136 8.35 3.88 18.65
C LEU A 136 8.53 2.84 19.77
N THR A 137 9.24 3.21 20.82
CA THR A 137 9.27 2.40 22.04
C THR A 137 7.89 2.37 22.70
N PRO A 138 7.59 1.39 23.59
CA PRO A 138 6.32 1.36 24.31
C PRO A 138 5.99 2.71 24.98
N ARG A 139 7.00 3.34 25.60
CA ARG A 139 6.83 4.63 26.27
C ARG A 139 6.53 5.78 25.30
N GLU A 140 7.21 5.81 24.17
CA GLU A 140 6.94 6.79 23.12
C GLU A 140 5.53 6.63 22.53
N ARG A 141 5.04 5.40 22.35
CA ARG A 141 3.64 5.13 21.89
C ARG A 141 2.61 5.63 22.90
N GLU A 142 2.80 5.38 24.20
CA GLU A 142 1.91 5.89 25.24
C GLU A 142 1.84 7.44 25.20
N ILE A 143 3.00 8.09 25.11
CA ILE A 143 3.08 9.55 25.04
C ILE A 143 2.47 10.07 23.73
N ALA A 144 2.73 9.44 22.59
CA ALA A 144 2.12 9.80 21.31
C ALA A 144 0.59 9.76 21.39
N ARG A 145 0.02 8.69 21.94
CA ARG A 145 -1.44 8.55 22.14
C ARG A 145 -1.99 9.63 23.09
N ALA A 146 -1.30 9.93 24.20
CA ALA A 146 -1.72 10.96 25.13
C ALA A 146 -1.68 12.37 24.49
N VAL A 147 -0.68 12.63 23.64
CA VAL A 147 -0.57 13.88 22.87
C VAL A 147 -1.69 13.98 21.85
N ALA A 148 -2.02 12.90 21.13
CA ALA A 148 -3.14 12.86 20.19
C ALA A 148 -4.50 13.08 20.87
N ALA A 149 -4.64 12.62 22.13
CA ALA A 149 -5.80 12.88 22.96
C ALA A 149 -5.86 14.32 23.54
N GLY A 150 -4.95 15.21 23.15
CA GLY A 150 -4.92 16.61 23.57
C GLY A 150 -4.37 16.86 24.98
N MET A 151 -3.70 15.87 25.60
CA MET A 151 -3.17 16.04 26.95
C MET A 151 -1.97 16.99 26.97
N THR A 152 -1.91 17.87 28.00
CA THR A 152 -0.74 18.75 28.22
C THR A 152 0.45 17.97 28.77
N ASN A 153 1.66 18.50 28.61
CA ASN A 153 2.88 17.86 29.15
C ASN A 153 2.77 17.60 30.67
N LYS A 154 2.11 18.52 31.41
CA LYS A 154 1.91 18.36 32.85
C LYS A 154 1.00 17.17 33.15
N LEU A 155 -0.16 17.06 32.48
CA LEU A 155 -1.06 15.93 32.66
C LEU A 155 -0.43 14.59 32.28
N ILE A 156 0.39 14.58 31.23
CA ILE A 156 1.16 13.39 30.83
C ILE A 156 2.18 13.02 31.92
N ALA A 157 2.93 14.01 32.44
CA ALA A 157 3.90 13.83 33.49
C ALA A 157 3.28 13.22 34.75
N ASP A 158 2.15 13.80 35.22
CA ASP A 158 1.42 13.35 36.39
C ASP A 158 0.87 11.92 36.20
N ARG A 159 0.23 11.65 35.04
CA ARG A 159 -0.33 10.33 34.71
C ARG A 159 0.73 9.22 34.67
N HIS A 160 1.91 9.55 34.24
CA HIS A 160 2.98 8.57 34.03
C HIS A 160 4.07 8.61 35.11
N PHE A 161 3.90 9.42 36.16
CA PHE A 161 4.81 9.57 37.28
C PHE A 161 6.26 9.91 36.84
N ILE A 162 6.41 10.84 35.89
CA ILE A 162 7.71 11.32 35.38
C ILE A 162 7.77 12.86 35.38
N ALA A 163 8.98 13.40 35.27
CA ALA A 163 9.15 14.84 35.17
C ALA A 163 8.62 15.41 33.84
N VAL A 164 8.10 16.63 33.83
CA VAL A 164 7.66 17.34 32.61
C VAL A 164 8.78 17.38 31.57
N ARG A 165 10.03 17.60 32.02
CA ARG A 165 11.19 17.59 31.12
C ARG A 165 11.38 16.24 30.42
N THR A 166 11.08 15.14 31.07
CA THR A 166 11.15 13.79 30.48
C THR A 166 10.06 13.62 29.41
N VAL A 167 8.86 14.17 29.64
CA VAL A 167 7.79 14.18 28.62
C VAL A 167 8.22 14.96 27.38
N GLU A 168 8.84 16.12 27.56
CA GLU A 168 9.36 16.94 26.44
C GLU A 168 10.37 16.16 25.59
N VAL A 169 11.31 15.46 26.23
CA VAL A 169 12.30 14.63 25.53
C VAL A 169 11.62 13.50 24.74
N HIS A 170 10.66 12.80 25.34
CA HIS A 170 9.91 11.76 24.61
C HIS A 170 9.09 12.32 23.47
N ARG A 171 8.44 13.47 23.66
CA ARG A 171 7.70 14.14 22.56
C ARG A 171 8.62 14.49 21.40
N ALA A 172 9.81 15.04 21.66
CA ALA A 172 10.77 15.36 20.60
C ALA A 172 11.15 14.12 19.80
N ARG A 173 11.43 12.99 20.50
CA ARG A 173 11.73 11.70 19.85
C ARG A 173 10.55 11.14 19.05
N VAL A 174 9.32 11.29 19.56
CA VAL A 174 8.11 10.88 18.83
C VAL A 174 7.98 11.70 17.54
N MET A 175 8.11 13.02 17.61
CA MET A 175 8.04 13.90 16.42
C MET A 175 9.09 13.52 15.37
N GLU A 176 10.33 13.28 15.81
CA GLU A 176 11.43 12.86 14.95
C GLU A 176 11.14 11.51 14.26
N LYS A 177 10.82 10.47 15.04
CA LYS A 177 10.57 9.11 14.51
C LYS A 177 9.34 9.05 13.63
N MET A 178 8.28 9.79 13.98
CA MET A 178 7.07 9.91 13.16
C MET A 178 7.25 10.83 11.96
N GLN A 179 8.38 11.55 11.86
CA GLN A 179 8.67 12.55 10.84
C GLN A 179 7.58 13.63 10.74
N ALA A 180 7.00 14.00 11.87
CA ALA A 180 5.95 15.00 11.94
C ALA A 180 6.55 16.39 12.15
N ALA A 181 6.29 17.33 11.24
CA ALA A 181 6.77 18.71 11.34
C ALA A 181 5.94 19.55 12.33
N SER A 182 4.72 19.10 12.64
CA SER A 182 3.82 19.79 13.58
C SER A 182 3.00 18.81 14.43
N LEU A 183 2.47 19.31 15.54
CA LEU A 183 1.54 18.52 16.37
C LEU A 183 0.29 18.11 15.58
N ALA A 184 -0.23 18.98 14.73
CA ALA A 184 -1.40 18.67 13.90
C ALA A 184 -1.10 17.50 12.94
N GLU A 185 0.08 17.48 12.35
CA GLU A 185 0.51 16.38 11.48
C GLU A 185 0.67 15.07 12.24
N LEU A 186 1.25 15.09 13.44
CA LEU A 186 1.34 13.92 14.31
C LEU A 186 -0.06 13.37 14.64
N VAL A 187 -0.99 14.25 15.03
CA VAL A 187 -2.37 13.85 15.37
C VAL A 187 -3.08 13.23 14.16
N ASN A 188 -2.96 13.85 12.99
CA ASN A 188 -3.53 13.32 11.75
C ASN A 188 -2.95 11.93 11.41
N SER A 189 -1.64 11.77 11.52
CA SER A 189 -0.94 10.50 11.30
C SER A 189 -1.45 9.40 12.26
N LEU A 190 -1.59 9.70 13.53
CA LEU A 190 -2.09 8.74 14.53
C LEU A 190 -3.57 8.39 14.31
N ASN A 191 -4.41 9.34 13.91
CA ASN A 191 -5.80 9.09 13.57
C ASN A 191 -5.94 8.17 12.35
N GLN A 192 -5.09 8.31 11.33
CA GLN A 192 -5.07 7.40 10.17
C GLN A 192 -4.75 5.95 10.57
N LEU A 193 -3.88 5.76 11.56
CA LEU A 193 -3.56 4.42 12.07
C LEU A 193 -4.73 3.79 12.86
N THR A 194 -5.43 4.57 13.68
CA THR A 194 -6.57 4.09 14.51
C THR A 194 -7.81 3.74 13.69
N LEU A 195 -8.05 4.42 12.59
CA LEU A 195 -9.20 4.14 11.72
C LEU A 195 -9.08 2.80 10.98
N THR A 196 -7.90 2.19 10.99
CA THR A 196 -7.60 0.96 10.23
C THR A 196 -7.37 -0.26 11.09
N ASP A 197 -7.34 -0.14 12.42
CA ASP A 197 -7.17 -1.26 13.33
C ASP A 197 -8.51 -1.55 14.07
N PRO A 198 -9.34 -2.49 13.57
CA PRO A 198 -10.61 -2.83 14.22
C PRO A 198 -10.42 -3.51 15.57
N SER A 199 -9.19 -3.89 15.96
CA SER A 199 -8.93 -4.58 17.22
C SER A 199 -8.83 -3.65 18.44
N GLU A 200 -8.66 -2.33 18.26
CA GLU A 200 -8.62 -1.35 19.36
C GLU A 200 -9.91 -0.50 19.52
N SER A 201 -10.94 -0.70 18.71
CA SER A 201 -12.24 -0.01 18.88
C SER A 201 -13.12 -0.60 20.00
N GLY A 202 -12.49 -1.19 21.00
CA GLY A 202 -13.13 -1.61 22.26
C GLY A 202 -13.42 -0.43 23.21
N VAL A 203 -14.09 0.62 22.75
CA VAL A 203 -14.75 1.55 23.65
C VAL A 203 -16.18 1.07 23.83
N SER A 204 -16.42 0.40 24.97
CA SER A 204 -17.69 0.11 25.59
C SER A 204 -18.75 1.14 25.22
N ARG A 205 -19.79 0.70 24.52
CA ARG A 205 -21.10 1.33 24.63
C ARG A 205 -21.74 0.80 25.91
N LEU A 206 -21.73 1.61 26.93
CA LEU A 206 -22.70 1.59 28.00
C LEU A 206 -23.72 2.71 27.75
#